data_8e90e16ed056789b030f7472dbaf6a44
#
_entry.id   8e90e16ed056789b030f7472dbaf6a44
#
_cell.length_a   1.000
_cell.length_b   1.000
_cell.length_c   1.000
_cell.angle_alpha   90.00
_cell.angle_beta   90.00
_cell.angle_gamma   90.00
#
_symmetry.space_group_name_H-M   'P 1'
#
loop_
_entity.id
_entity.type
_entity.pdbx_description
1 polymer ?
#
loop_
_entity_poly.entity_id
_entity_poly.type
_entity_poly.pdbx_seq_one_letter_code
_entity_poly.pdbx_strand_id
1 'polypeptide(L)'
;MTDHGRQQGSAESEFDDSATSVIPATSETDEWDDQASGPDSPEPARGWAGNVWRTKINLKPVPVILIVLILLSGGTTAWLYAKLYRPDQQVDASVARAAVSAASDGTVALLSYSSDTLDKDIAAARTHLGGDFLDYYNQFTQQFVVPGAKQKALKTTAKVMRAAVSELHPGSAVVLVFVDQSTTTKDTPEPTIKPSSVLVSVTQVNGKWLITKFNPV
;
A
#
# COMPACT_ATOMS: atom_id res chain seq x y z
N MET A 1 -58.05 -0.11 27.48
CA MET A 1 -57.96 0.99 28.43
C MET A 1 -56.63 1.68 28.16
N THR A 2 -56.78 2.79 27.48
CA THR A 2 -56.04 4.07 27.49
C THR A 2 -54.58 3.96 27.03
N ASP A 3 -54.18 4.36 25.83
CA ASP A 3 -54.34 5.65 25.08
C ASP A 3 -53.23 6.67 25.41
N HIS A 4 -52.78 7.32 24.33
CA HIS A 4 -52.00 8.56 24.21
C HIS A 4 -50.46 8.43 24.30
N GLY A 5 -49.70 9.01 23.38
CA GLY A 5 -49.88 10.03 22.34
C GLY A 5 -48.50 10.28 21.72
N ARG A 6 -48.36 10.33 20.47
CA ARG A 6 -48.29 11.40 19.49
C ARG A 6 -47.50 12.67 19.93
N GLN A 7 -46.41 12.93 19.21
CA GLN A 7 -45.91 14.22 18.67
C GLN A 7 -44.61 13.94 17.92
N GLN A 8 -44.50 13.98 16.66
CA GLN A 8 -44.43 15.07 15.67
C GLN A 8 -43.65 16.30 16.16
N GLY A 9 -42.56 16.55 15.51
CA GLY A 9 -41.76 17.75 15.58
C GLY A 9 -40.84 17.83 14.36
N SER A 10 -41.41 18.28 13.24
CA SER A 10 -40.69 18.84 12.11
C SER A 10 -40.01 20.13 12.55
N ALA A 11 -38.82 20.36 12.05
CA ALA A 11 -38.29 21.69 11.85
C ALA A 11 -37.39 21.67 10.64
N GLU A 12 -37.96 22.08 9.52
CA GLU A 12 -37.30 22.72 8.41
C GLU A 12 -36.72 24.06 8.87
N SER A 13 -35.54 24.37 8.37
CA SER A 13 -35.08 25.72 8.11
C SER A 13 -34.06 25.63 6.99
N GLU A 14 -34.46 25.78 5.82
CA GLU A 14 -34.46 26.87 4.86
C GLU A 14 -33.71 28.13 5.35
N PHE A 15 -32.66 28.46 4.67
CA PHE A 15 -32.13 29.81 4.44
C PHE A 15 -31.25 29.70 3.19
N ASP A 16 -31.80 30.08 2.03
CA ASP A 16 -31.85 31.39 1.40
C ASP A 16 -30.48 31.90 1.02
N ASP A 17 -30.11 31.70 -0.22
CA ASP A 17 -30.18 32.53 -1.45
C ASP A 17 -29.83 34.02 -1.24
N SER A 18 -29.11 34.51 -2.18
CA SER A 18 -28.87 35.91 -2.57
C SER A 18 -27.55 36.54 -2.14
N ALA A 19 -26.66 36.72 -3.09
CA ALA A 19 -26.51 37.98 -3.80
C ALA A 19 -25.38 37.93 -4.80
N THR A 20 -25.66 37.77 -6.01
CA THR A 20 -25.43 38.62 -7.18
C THR A 20 -25.05 40.07 -6.84
N SER A 21 -23.92 40.53 -7.31
CA SER A 21 -23.69 41.91 -7.75
C SER A 21 -22.49 41.89 -8.71
N VAL A 22 -22.75 41.82 -9.99
CA VAL A 22 -22.97 42.90 -10.92
C VAL A 22 -21.85 43.93 -10.96
N ILE A 23 -21.12 43.87 -12.07
CA ILE A 23 -20.20 44.82 -12.62
C ILE A 23 -20.93 46.13 -12.95
N PRO A 24 -20.31 47.27 -12.94
CA PRO A 24 -20.40 48.13 -14.11
C PRO A 24 -19.03 48.54 -14.68
N ALA A 25 -18.98 48.36 -15.97
CA ALA A 25 -18.11 49.09 -16.86
C ALA A 25 -18.51 50.56 -16.87
N THR A 26 -17.53 51.42 -16.87
CA THR A 26 -17.69 52.78 -17.38
C THR A 26 -16.42 53.15 -18.11
N SER A 27 -16.63 53.33 -19.40
CA SER A 27 -15.84 54.03 -20.36
C SER A 27 -15.81 55.53 -20.04
N GLU A 28 -14.70 56.19 -20.36
CA GLU A 28 -14.62 57.53 -20.96
C GLU A 28 -13.19 57.76 -21.34
N THR A 29 -12.91 57.75 -22.59
CA THR A 29 -12.57 58.77 -23.61
C THR A 29 -12.23 60.13 -23.08
N ASP A 30 -11.07 60.61 -23.55
CA ASP A 30 -10.76 61.93 -24.13
C ASP A 30 -9.24 61.95 -24.37
N GLU A 31 -8.73 61.91 -25.55
CA GLU A 31 -8.70 62.83 -26.72
C GLU A 31 -7.93 64.15 -26.45
N TRP A 32 -7.21 64.53 -27.50
CA TRP A 32 -6.51 65.77 -27.86
C TRP A 32 -5.01 65.81 -27.49
N ASP A 33 -4.12 66.16 -28.30
CA ASP A 33 -3.95 66.66 -29.67
C ASP A 33 -2.45 66.92 -29.81
N ASP A 34 -1.88 66.54 -30.83
CA ASP A 34 -1.51 67.26 -32.06
C ASP A 34 -0.11 67.91 -32.07
N GLN A 35 0.48 67.80 -33.19
CA GLN A 35 1.45 68.56 -33.96
C GLN A 35 2.90 68.11 -33.97
N ALA A 36 3.25 67.48 -34.99
CA ALA A 36 3.63 67.88 -36.35
C ALA A 36 5.12 68.31 -36.48
N SER A 37 5.69 67.65 -37.42
CA SER A 37 6.62 68.11 -38.47
C SER A 37 7.79 67.15 -38.68
N GLY A 38 7.77 66.47 -39.79
CA GLY A 38 8.93 65.85 -40.43
C GLY A 38 9.67 66.94 -41.26
N PRO A 39 10.50 66.63 -42.27
CA PRO A 39 10.98 65.35 -42.76
C PRO A 39 12.52 65.29 -42.87
N ASP A 40 13.11 64.15 -43.10
CA ASP A 40 14.01 63.86 -44.23
C ASP A 40 14.74 62.53 -44.03
N SER A 41 14.54 61.66 -44.97
CA SER A 41 15.37 60.47 -45.27
C SER A 41 16.68 60.92 -45.95
N PRO A 42 17.73 60.06 -46.09
CA PRO A 42 17.69 58.64 -46.46
C PRO A 42 18.74 57.74 -45.77
N GLU A 43 18.48 56.45 -45.97
CA GLU A 43 19.33 55.27 -45.78
C GLU A 43 20.76 55.42 -46.30
N PRO A 44 21.71 54.57 -45.86
CA PRO A 44 21.68 53.15 -46.25
C PRO A 44 22.14 52.13 -45.19
N ALA A 45 21.67 50.93 -45.45
CA ALA A 45 22.07 49.68 -44.88
C ALA A 45 23.56 49.49 -44.69
N ARG A 46 23.95 48.90 -43.58
CA ARG A 46 25.04 47.94 -43.48
C ARG A 46 25.18 47.28 -42.10
N GLY A 47 25.12 45.96 -42.14
CA GLY A 47 25.95 45.19 -41.24
C GLY A 47 25.32 44.75 -39.93
N TRP A 48 24.45 43.75 -40.02
CA TRP A 48 24.22 42.88 -38.87
C TRP A 48 25.44 41.97 -38.73
N ALA A 49 26.46 42.46 -38.05
CA ALA A 49 27.52 41.59 -37.51
C ALA A 49 27.23 41.42 -36.03
N GLY A 50 26.89 40.18 -35.71
CA GLY A 50 26.58 39.78 -34.36
C GLY A 50 27.67 40.18 -33.37
N ASN A 51 27.29 41.03 -32.46
CA ASN A 51 28.08 41.28 -31.27
C ASN A 51 27.61 40.25 -30.25
N VAL A 52 28.20 39.07 -30.33
CA VAL A 52 28.14 38.09 -29.24
C VAL A 52 28.76 38.78 -28.06
N TRP A 53 27.88 39.23 -27.18
CA TRP A 53 28.27 39.75 -25.88
C TRP A 53 29.08 38.66 -25.15
N ARG A 54 30.41 38.75 -25.30
CA ARG A 54 31.33 38.17 -24.33
C ARG A 54 31.21 38.99 -23.05
N THR A 55 30.12 38.79 -22.35
CA THR A 55 30.04 39.15 -20.94
C THR A 55 31.09 38.27 -20.25
N LYS A 56 32.24 38.89 -19.98
CA LYS A 56 33.17 38.37 -18.97
C LYS A 56 32.40 38.43 -17.66
N ILE A 57 31.71 37.31 -17.36
CA ILE A 57 31.11 37.14 -16.07
C ILE A 57 32.26 37.05 -15.08
N ASN A 58 32.56 38.17 -14.46
CA ASN A 58 33.50 38.21 -13.36
C ASN A 58 32.78 37.55 -12.19
N LEU A 59 32.79 36.21 -12.21
CA LEU A 59 32.15 35.38 -11.18
C LEU A 59 32.95 35.58 -9.90
N LYS A 60 32.50 36.53 -9.07
CA LYS A 60 32.94 36.57 -7.69
C LYS A 60 32.73 35.14 -7.13
N PRO A 61 33.68 34.55 -6.40
CA PRO A 61 33.59 33.15 -5.96
C PRO A 61 32.34 32.87 -5.10
N VAL A 62 31.78 33.89 -4.48
CA VAL A 62 30.61 33.77 -3.60
C VAL A 62 29.34 33.24 -4.30
N PRO A 63 28.88 33.77 -5.46
CA PRO A 63 27.68 33.22 -6.11
C PRO A 63 27.89 31.79 -6.66
N VAL A 64 29.12 31.47 -7.09
CA VAL A 64 29.43 30.09 -7.55
C VAL A 64 29.35 29.09 -6.40
N ILE A 65 29.92 29.47 -5.24
CA ILE A 65 29.84 28.63 -4.03
C ILE A 65 28.38 28.43 -3.59
N LEU A 66 27.56 29.49 -3.64
CA LEU A 66 26.13 29.39 -3.31
C LEU A 66 25.37 28.47 -4.27
N ILE A 67 25.61 28.54 -5.57
CA ILE A 67 24.99 27.68 -6.56
C ILE A 67 25.41 26.22 -6.33
N VAL A 68 26.68 25.94 -6.06
CA VAL A 68 27.19 24.62 -5.74
C VAL A 68 26.57 24.07 -4.46
N LEU A 69 26.42 24.89 -3.43
CA LEU A 69 25.77 24.52 -2.17
C LEU A 69 24.27 24.19 -2.38
N ILE A 70 23.58 24.98 -3.21
CA ILE A 70 22.15 24.71 -3.54
C ILE A 70 22.02 23.39 -4.33
N LEU A 71 22.90 23.15 -5.29
CA LEU A 71 22.88 21.90 -6.08
C LEU A 71 23.24 20.68 -5.23
N LEU A 72 24.22 20.79 -4.33
CA LEU A 72 24.56 19.73 -3.39
C LEU A 72 23.43 19.46 -2.39
N SER A 73 22.82 20.53 -1.84
CA SER A 73 21.69 20.41 -0.93
C SER A 73 20.45 19.83 -1.63
N GLY A 74 20.12 20.34 -2.82
CA GLY A 74 19.02 19.82 -3.63
C GLY A 74 19.24 18.36 -4.09
N GLY A 75 20.46 18.05 -4.51
CA GLY A 75 20.84 16.71 -4.94
C GLY A 75 20.78 15.68 -3.79
N THR A 76 21.30 16.03 -2.62
CA THR A 76 21.22 15.16 -1.43
C THR A 76 19.80 14.98 -0.94
N THR A 77 18.99 16.04 -0.95
CA THR A 77 17.57 15.97 -0.57
C THR A 77 16.77 15.12 -1.55
N ALA A 78 16.98 15.29 -2.85
CA ALA A 78 16.31 14.49 -3.88
C ALA A 78 16.74 13.01 -3.82
N TRP A 79 18.03 12.73 -3.58
CA TRP A 79 18.54 11.38 -3.42
C TRP A 79 17.99 10.70 -2.15
N LEU A 80 17.97 11.43 -1.03
CA LEU A 80 17.43 10.96 0.25
C LEU A 80 15.91 10.72 0.12
N TYR A 81 15.19 11.64 -0.52
CA TYR A 81 13.76 11.50 -0.82
C TYR A 81 13.49 10.27 -1.68
N ALA A 82 14.25 10.07 -2.76
CA ALA A 82 14.10 8.90 -3.62
C ALA A 82 14.43 7.59 -2.90
N LYS A 83 15.38 7.61 -1.97
CA LYS A 83 15.81 6.42 -1.25
C LYS A 83 14.90 6.09 -0.05
N LEU A 84 14.32 7.10 0.62
CA LEU A 84 13.40 6.89 1.73
C LEU A 84 11.94 6.71 1.26
N TYR A 85 11.53 7.34 0.16
CA TYR A 85 10.14 7.29 -0.31
C TYR A 85 9.81 6.09 -1.21
N ARG A 86 10.81 5.50 -1.88
CA ARG A 86 10.59 4.29 -2.70
C ARG A 86 10.24 3.03 -1.91
N PRO A 87 10.69 2.82 -0.66
CA PRO A 87 10.23 1.67 0.13
C PRO A 87 8.75 1.75 0.52
N ASP A 88 8.16 2.94 0.64
CA ASP A 88 6.76 3.09 1.08
C ASP A 88 5.74 2.43 0.14
N GLN A 89 6.02 2.37 -1.17
CA GLN A 89 5.15 1.67 -2.13
C GLN A 89 5.21 0.13 -2.00
N GLN A 90 6.29 -0.40 -1.42
CA GLN A 90 6.44 -1.83 -1.17
C GLN A 90 5.82 -2.26 0.17
N VAL A 91 5.43 -1.32 0.99
CA VAL A 91 4.72 -1.48 2.27
C VAL A 91 3.31 -0.89 2.23
N ASP A 92 2.70 -0.82 1.04
CA ASP A 92 1.35 -0.30 0.84
C ASP A 92 0.28 -1.23 1.48
N ALA A 93 -0.87 -0.66 1.79
CA ALA A 93 -2.03 -1.38 2.33
C ALA A 93 -2.50 -2.55 1.45
N SER A 94 -2.25 -2.51 0.14
CA SER A 94 -2.51 -3.62 -0.78
C SER A 94 -1.57 -4.80 -0.54
N VAL A 95 -0.28 -4.53 -0.31
CA VAL A 95 0.75 -5.53 0.01
C VAL A 95 0.46 -6.16 1.37
N ALA A 96 0.11 -5.34 2.37
CA ALA A 96 -0.30 -5.82 3.69
C ALA A 96 -1.50 -6.78 3.60
N ARG A 97 -2.53 -6.42 2.84
CA ARG A 97 -3.72 -7.28 2.62
C ARG A 97 -3.37 -8.58 1.91
N ALA A 98 -2.50 -8.52 0.88
CA ALA A 98 -2.05 -9.71 0.18
C ALA A 98 -1.26 -10.67 1.08
N ALA A 99 -0.38 -10.13 1.92
CA ALA A 99 0.37 -10.91 2.91
C ALA A 99 -0.56 -11.56 3.95
N VAL A 100 -1.55 -10.81 4.47
CA VAL A 100 -2.56 -11.33 5.41
C VAL A 100 -3.41 -12.43 4.78
N SER A 101 -3.86 -12.25 3.54
CA SER A 101 -4.62 -13.27 2.81
C SER A 101 -3.79 -14.54 2.64
N ALA A 102 -2.56 -14.43 2.14
CA ALA A 102 -1.68 -15.59 1.94
C ALA A 102 -1.35 -16.32 3.24
N ALA A 103 -1.09 -15.59 4.34
CA ALA A 103 -0.87 -16.18 5.66
C ALA A 103 -2.11 -16.89 6.17
N SER A 104 -3.30 -16.31 6.00
CA SER A 104 -4.57 -16.87 6.43
C SER A 104 -4.93 -18.13 5.63
N ASP A 105 -4.86 -18.03 4.29
CA ASP A 105 -5.19 -19.17 3.40
C ASP A 105 -4.21 -20.32 3.61
N GLY A 106 -2.92 -20.01 3.72
CA GLY A 106 -1.91 -21.01 4.02
C GLY A 106 -2.08 -21.64 5.40
N THR A 107 -2.44 -20.85 6.44
CA THR A 107 -2.73 -21.40 7.78
C THR A 107 -3.90 -22.38 7.74
N VAL A 108 -4.97 -22.03 7.03
CA VAL A 108 -6.12 -22.94 6.85
C VAL A 108 -5.68 -24.20 6.13
N ALA A 109 -4.92 -24.10 5.06
CA ALA A 109 -4.44 -25.25 4.30
C ALA A 109 -3.51 -26.17 5.13
N LEU A 110 -2.64 -25.59 5.96
CA LEU A 110 -1.71 -26.36 6.81
C LEU A 110 -2.44 -27.13 7.92
N LEU A 111 -3.49 -26.54 8.48
CA LEU A 111 -4.15 -27.02 9.67
C LEU A 111 -5.48 -27.76 9.39
N SER A 112 -5.90 -27.81 8.11
CA SER A 112 -7.11 -28.53 7.68
C SER A 112 -6.74 -29.75 6.86
N TYR A 113 -7.00 -30.94 7.41
CA TYR A 113 -6.77 -32.22 6.72
C TYR A 113 -7.67 -33.32 7.29
N SER A 114 -7.89 -34.37 6.51
CA SER A 114 -8.65 -35.53 6.91
C SER A 114 -7.87 -36.80 6.56
N SER A 115 -8.04 -37.86 7.35
CA SER A 115 -7.50 -39.20 7.03
C SER A 115 -7.88 -39.69 5.64
N ASP A 116 -9.06 -39.29 5.15
CA ASP A 116 -9.60 -39.76 3.87
C ASP A 116 -9.02 -39.02 2.66
N THR A 117 -8.60 -37.76 2.85
CA THR A 117 -8.11 -36.89 1.78
C THR A 117 -6.67 -36.42 2.04
N LEU A 118 -5.97 -37.09 2.96
CA LEU A 118 -4.70 -36.62 3.55
C LEU A 118 -3.64 -36.27 2.51
N ASP A 119 -3.41 -37.09 1.52
CA ASP A 119 -2.39 -36.88 0.51
C ASP A 119 -2.71 -35.66 -0.36
N LYS A 120 -4.00 -35.44 -0.66
CA LYS A 120 -4.49 -34.28 -1.39
C LYS A 120 -4.35 -32.99 -0.54
N ASP A 121 -4.71 -33.07 0.74
CA ASP A 121 -4.67 -31.93 1.65
C ASP A 121 -3.23 -31.49 1.91
N ILE A 122 -2.30 -32.43 2.10
CA ILE A 122 -0.87 -32.15 2.21
C ILE A 122 -0.33 -31.52 0.92
N ALA A 123 -0.72 -32.04 -0.25
CA ALA A 123 -0.30 -31.46 -1.53
C ALA A 123 -0.81 -30.03 -1.69
N ALA A 124 -2.05 -29.75 -1.31
CA ALA A 124 -2.61 -28.41 -1.31
C ALA A 124 -1.83 -27.47 -0.34
N ALA A 125 -1.56 -27.90 0.89
CA ALA A 125 -0.80 -27.13 1.86
C ALA A 125 0.59 -26.74 1.33
N ARG A 126 1.30 -27.67 0.68
CA ARG A 126 2.63 -27.41 0.09
C ARG A 126 2.65 -26.24 -0.89
N THR A 127 1.55 -25.99 -1.59
CA THR A 127 1.47 -24.87 -2.55
C THR A 127 1.55 -23.48 -1.90
N HIS A 128 1.34 -23.41 -0.58
CA HIS A 128 1.43 -22.19 0.22
C HIS A 128 2.78 -22.02 0.93
N LEU A 129 3.67 -23.01 0.83
CA LEU A 129 4.94 -23.03 1.56
C LEU A 129 6.13 -22.74 0.67
N GLY A 130 7.20 -22.24 1.27
CA GLY A 130 8.46 -21.93 0.59
C GLY A 130 9.67 -22.02 1.51
N GLY A 131 10.85 -22.05 0.89
CA GLY A 131 12.13 -22.13 1.60
C GLY A 131 12.25 -23.37 2.46
N ASP A 132 13.09 -23.30 3.48
CA ASP A 132 13.39 -24.40 4.40
C ASP A 132 12.16 -24.93 5.15
N PHE A 133 11.11 -24.10 5.26
CA PHE A 133 9.87 -24.53 5.92
C PHE A 133 9.10 -25.58 5.10
N LEU A 134 9.17 -25.51 3.78
CA LEU A 134 8.58 -26.54 2.92
C LEU A 134 9.24 -27.91 3.14
N ASP A 135 10.57 -27.94 3.27
CA ASP A 135 11.33 -29.18 3.51
C ASP A 135 11.04 -29.73 4.92
N TYR A 136 11.04 -28.85 5.91
CA TYR A 136 10.61 -29.22 7.27
C TYR A 136 9.20 -29.79 7.30
N TYR A 137 8.24 -29.13 6.64
CA TYR A 137 6.85 -29.57 6.59
C TYR A 137 6.72 -30.95 5.92
N ASN A 138 7.45 -31.20 4.84
CA ASN A 138 7.46 -32.50 4.17
C ASN A 138 7.94 -33.61 5.09
N GLN A 139 9.02 -33.39 5.81
CA GLN A 139 9.57 -34.37 6.76
C GLN A 139 8.61 -34.58 7.93
N PHE A 140 8.12 -33.51 8.54
CA PHE A 140 7.22 -33.57 9.68
C PHE A 140 5.90 -34.27 9.34
N THR A 141 5.30 -33.97 8.19
CA THR A 141 4.04 -34.61 7.78
C THR A 141 4.22 -36.10 7.53
N GLN A 142 5.30 -36.53 6.89
CA GLN A 142 5.57 -37.92 6.63
C GLN A 142 5.83 -38.72 7.91
N GLN A 143 6.56 -38.14 8.85
CA GLN A 143 6.98 -38.84 10.09
C GLN A 143 5.86 -38.89 11.14
N PHE A 144 5.06 -37.82 11.27
CA PHE A 144 4.14 -37.65 12.38
C PHE A 144 2.67 -37.51 11.95
N VAL A 145 2.38 -36.66 10.96
CA VAL A 145 0.98 -36.35 10.60
C VAL A 145 0.32 -37.52 9.88
N VAL A 146 1.00 -38.10 8.90
CA VAL A 146 0.42 -39.21 8.10
C VAL A 146 0.10 -40.42 8.97
N PRO A 147 1.02 -40.99 9.76
CA PRO A 147 0.71 -42.13 10.60
C PRO A 147 -0.34 -41.81 11.68
N GLY A 148 -0.24 -40.64 12.33
CA GLY A 148 -1.17 -40.22 13.36
C GLY A 148 -2.59 -40.01 12.86
N ALA A 149 -2.75 -39.39 11.70
CA ALA A 149 -4.04 -39.11 11.09
C ALA A 149 -4.74 -40.41 10.66
N LYS A 150 -4.00 -41.33 10.03
CA LYS A 150 -4.54 -42.63 9.59
C LYS A 150 -4.92 -43.51 10.79
N GLN A 151 -4.08 -43.57 11.82
CA GLN A 151 -4.33 -44.41 13.01
C GLN A 151 -5.58 -43.97 13.77
N LYS A 152 -5.81 -42.66 13.92
CA LYS A 152 -6.92 -42.12 14.71
C LYS A 152 -8.13 -41.75 13.88
N ALA A 153 -8.13 -41.98 12.54
CA ALA A 153 -9.13 -41.47 11.61
C ALA A 153 -9.40 -39.99 11.85
N LEU A 154 -8.30 -39.23 11.95
CA LEU A 154 -8.31 -37.83 12.32
C LEU A 154 -8.91 -36.95 11.21
N LYS A 155 -9.81 -36.05 11.58
CA LYS A 155 -10.26 -34.95 10.72
C LYS A 155 -10.11 -33.64 11.51
N THR A 156 -9.35 -32.71 10.97
CA THR A 156 -9.20 -31.39 11.54
C THR A 156 -9.54 -30.31 10.50
N THR A 157 -10.21 -29.27 10.96
CA THR A 157 -10.59 -28.12 10.14
C THR A 157 -10.20 -26.85 10.88
N ALA A 158 -9.49 -25.98 10.22
CA ALA A 158 -9.07 -24.70 10.76
C ALA A 158 -9.93 -23.55 10.20
N LYS A 159 -10.26 -22.59 11.05
CA LYS A 159 -10.95 -21.38 10.66
C LYS A 159 -10.20 -20.18 11.23
N VAL A 160 -9.73 -19.29 10.37
CA VAL A 160 -9.11 -18.04 10.80
C VAL A 160 -10.18 -17.10 11.34
N MET A 161 -10.04 -16.70 12.58
CA MET A 161 -10.93 -15.79 13.27
C MET A 161 -10.52 -14.34 13.07
N ARG A 162 -9.22 -14.06 13.15
CA ARG A 162 -8.59 -12.76 12.92
C ARG A 162 -7.18 -12.95 12.40
N ALA A 163 -6.72 -12.02 11.57
CA ALA A 163 -5.33 -11.92 11.18
C ALA A 163 -4.93 -10.45 11.05
N ALA A 164 -3.71 -10.13 11.46
CA ALA A 164 -3.16 -8.79 11.36
C ALA A 164 -1.65 -8.85 11.08
N VAL A 165 -1.17 -7.88 10.31
CA VAL A 165 0.27 -7.71 10.10
C VAL A 165 0.91 -7.27 11.41
N SER A 166 1.92 -8.00 11.85
CA SER A 166 2.80 -7.63 12.96
C SER A 166 4.02 -6.86 12.46
N GLU A 167 4.60 -7.30 11.33
CA GLU A 167 5.74 -6.66 10.70
C GLU A 167 5.56 -6.70 9.17
N LEU A 168 5.94 -5.61 8.49
CA LEU A 168 5.89 -5.51 7.04
C LEU A 168 7.19 -4.92 6.50
N HIS A 169 7.82 -5.64 5.59
CA HIS A 169 9.03 -5.24 4.91
C HIS A 169 8.88 -5.45 3.40
N PRO A 170 9.72 -4.82 2.57
CA PRO A 170 9.74 -5.10 1.15
C PRO A 170 9.91 -6.60 0.86
N GLY A 171 8.89 -7.23 0.30
CA GLY A 171 8.91 -8.66 -0.07
C GLY A 171 8.78 -9.67 1.09
N SER A 172 8.58 -9.24 2.33
CA SER A 172 8.33 -10.13 3.48
C SER A 172 7.40 -9.51 4.51
N ALA A 173 6.66 -10.35 5.24
CA ALA A 173 5.79 -9.91 6.32
C ALA A 173 5.70 -10.96 7.42
N VAL A 174 5.41 -10.51 8.63
CA VAL A 174 5.00 -11.36 9.75
C VAL A 174 3.55 -11.05 10.06
N VAL A 175 2.72 -12.08 10.05
CA VAL A 175 1.28 -11.98 10.29
C VAL A 175 0.92 -12.75 11.54
N LEU A 176 0.25 -12.12 12.49
CA LEU A 176 -0.37 -12.79 13.62
C LEU A 176 -1.74 -13.31 13.19
N VAL A 177 -1.94 -14.62 13.30
CA VAL A 177 -3.18 -15.29 12.92
C VAL A 177 -3.81 -15.94 14.14
N PHE A 178 -5.05 -15.63 14.41
CA PHE A 178 -5.89 -16.30 15.40
C PHE A 178 -6.76 -17.31 14.68
N VAL A 179 -6.65 -18.57 15.08
CA VAL A 179 -7.29 -19.70 14.39
C VAL A 179 -7.98 -20.61 15.38
N ASP A 180 -9.20 -21.01 15.07
CA ASP A 180 -9.90 -22.07 15.76
C ASP A 180 -9.75 -23.38 14.97
N GLN A 181 -9.27 -24.41 15.65
CA GLN A 181 -9.18 -25.77 15.09
C GLN A 181 -10.26 -26.64 15.66
N SER A 182 -11.08 -27.22 14.78
CA SER A 182 -12.09 -28.23 15.12
C SER A 182 -11.56 -29.60 14.74
N THR A 183 -11.42 -30.47 15.71
CA THR A 183 -10.83 -31.81 15.50
C THR A 183 -11.81 -32.88 15.93
N THR A 184 -12.00 -33.90 15.07
CA THR A 184 -12.72 -35.16 15.37
C THR A 184 -11.81 -36.36 15.14
N THR A 185 -12.03 -37.42 15.91
CA THR A 185 -11.34 -38.71 15.75
C THR A 185 -12.37 -39.84 15.83
N LYS A 186 -11.96 -41.07 15.50
CA LYS A 186 -12.86 -42.23 15.66
C LYS A 186 -13.31 -42.43 17.12
N ASP A 187 -12.44 -42.10 18.10
CA ASP A 187 -12.69 -42.25 19.53
C ASP A 187 -13.45 -41.05 20.14
N THR A 188 -13.41 -39.89 19.46
CA THR A 188 -14.09 -38.66 19.86
C THR A 188 -14.78 -38.08 18.63
N PRO A 189 -15.98 -38.56 18.28
CA PRO A 189 -16.69 -38.07 17.10
C PRO A 189 -17.27 -36.66 17.25
N GLU A 190 -17.41 -36.19 18.48
CA GLU A 190 -17.80 -34.81 18.74
C GLU A 190 -16.63 -33.84 18.49
N PRO A 191 -16.88 -32.73 17.77
CA PRO A 191 -15.82 -31.76 17.46
C PRO A 191 -15.25 -31.13 18.72
N THR A 192 -13.95 -31.29 18.92
CA THR A 192 -13.21 -30.53 19.94
C THR A 192 -12.61 -29.28 19.31
N ILE A 193 -12.99 -28.11 19.82
CA ILE A 193 -12.48 -26.82 19.33
C ILE A 193 -11.33 -26.35 20.22
N LYS A 194 -10.20 -26.03 19.59
CA LYS A 194 -9.02 -25.45 20.24
C LYS A 194 -8.66 -24.13 19.58
N PRO A 195 -8.80 -22.98 20.27
CA PRO A 195 -8.26 -21.73 19.80
C PRO A 195 -6.73 -21.75 19.88
N SER A 196 -6.09 -21.12 18.91
CA SER A 196 -4.63 -20.99 18.84
C SER A 196 -4.25 -19.67 18.18
N SER A 197 -3.07 -19.20 18.48
CA SER A 197 -2.47 -18.05 17.80
C SER A 197 -1.11 -18.44 17.23
N VAL A 198 -0.81 -17.90 16.05
CA VAL A 198 0.39 -18.28 15.29
C VAL A 198 1.01 -17.04 14.65
N LEU A 199 2.32 -16.88 14.78
CA LEU A 199 3.09 -15.94 13.97
C LEU A 199 3.53 -16.64 12.68
N VAL A 200 3.00 -16.14 11.56
CA VAL A 200 3.25 -16.67 10.22
C VAL A 200 4.16 -15.70 9.47
N SER A 201 5.39 -16.12 9.17
CA SER A 201 6.26 -15.34 8.29
C SER A 201 5.99 -15.72 6.84
N VAL A 202 5.72 -14.73 6.01
CA VAL A 202 5.51 -14.89 4.57
C VAL A 202 6.54 -14.11 3.79
N THR A 203 6.99 -14.68 2.67
CA THR A 203 7.97 -14.06 1.77
C THR A 203 7.45 -14.12 0.34
N GLN A 204 7.66 -13.06 -0.41
CA GLN A 204 7.26 -13.00 -1.81
C GLN A 204 8.32 -13.65 -2.69
N VAL A 205 7.94 -14.72 -3.38
CA VAL A 205 8.81 -15.44 -4.32
C VAL A 205 8.10 -15.48 -5.67
N ASN A 206 8.72 -14.92 -6.70
CA ASN A 206 8.15 -14.82 -8.06
C ASN A 206 6.72 -14.25 -8.07
N GLY A 207 6.48 -13.20 -7.27
CA GLY A 207 5.18 -12.52 -7.18
C GLY A 207 4.13 -13.25 -6.31
N LYS A 208 4.44 -14.43 -5.76
CA LYS A 208 3.55 -15.19 -4.87
C LYS A 208 4.04 -15.13 -3.43
N TRP A 209 3.14 -14.86 -2.49
CA TRP A 209 3.43 -14.93 -1.06
C TRP A 209 3.43 -16.37 -0.58
N LEU A 210 4.53 -16.81 0.01
CA LEU A 210 4.71 -18.16 0.54
C LEU A 210 5.08 -18.11 2.02
N ILE A 211 4.55 -19.04 2.81
CA ILE A 211 4.89 -19.20 4.23
C ILE A 211 6.29 -19.79 4.34
N THR A 212 7.18 -19.10 5.05
CA THR A 212 8.56 -19.51 5.29
C THR A 212 8.85 -19.82 6.75
N LYS A 213 7.96 -19.43 7.69
CA LYS A 213 7.99 -19.84 9.10
C LYS A 213 6.58 -19.87 9.66
N PHE A 214 6.36 -20.77 10.62
CA PHE A 214 5.08 -20.99 11.27
C PHE A 214 5.30 -21.29 12.75
N ASN A 215 5.12 -20.29 13.61
CA ASN A 215 5.48 -20.35 15.03
C ASN A 215 4.23 -20.15 15.89
N PRO A 216 3.73 -21.20 16.59
CA PRO A 216 2.70 -21.05 17.60
C PRO A 216 3.16 -20.13 18.74
N VAL A 217 2.24 -19.30 19.27
CA VAL A 217 2.47 -18.34 20.37
C VAL A 217 1.40 -18.49 21.44
#